data_d48fffdc48e5fc78ca497530ba9e3477
#
_entry.id   d48fffdc48e5fc78ca497530ba9e3477
#
_cell.length_a   1.000
_cell.length_b   1.000
_cell.length_c   1.000
_cell.angle_alpha   90.00
_cell.angle_beta   90.00
_cell.angle_gamma   90.00
#
_symmetry.space_group_name_H-M   'P 1'
#
loop_
_entity.id
_entity.type
_entity.pdbx_description
1 polymer ?
#
loop_
_entity_poly.entity_id
_entity_poly.type
_entity_poly.pdbx_seq_one_letter_code
_entity_poly.pdbx_strand_id
1 'polypeptide(L)'
;MFSGKGGVGKTTLACSFARYWAREFPQEKILLLSTDPAHSLGDVLLTEVKDIALPLTDLPNLSVQALDAEKLLLEFKGKYSRFLELLVERGSLADGDDLAPVWDLDWPGLNELMGLLEIQRLLAEKEADRVVVDMAPSGHTLNLLRLKDFLDVILNSLELFQEKHRVITRSFTGSYTADEVDDFLVEMKTQLAEGRRLLQDEKFTGCLVVGISEPMCLLETERFIDSLATLEVPFAGLFINRILTNAEIEPDRYAEQQNLLDKYLHLVNQQPVFTVPQQRVEPLGGVSLDALAAQIQKIQSVELVAAPEVHWPAKILPSFTDFVNEGCQLIIIGGKGGVGKTTVAAGIAWACAERHPDKKIRVISIDPAHSLGDAFGKDLGHEPISLTHNLSGQEIDANQVLEQFRADYLWELADMISGEGSQTDTTVNIAYVPEAWRQIMSQALPGIDEMLSLVTVMDLLDSNQQDLIILDTAPTGHLMRFLEMPSALSDWLSWIFKLWIKYQNVLGRVDFIGRLRGLRQQVVQAQKKLKNPQHTQFVGVIQSEAAIISEHIRLTASLKNMGVSQRYVVQNRYRQEVKIDESLFPEQIMIRLPNLPRSVEPLARIKGAANLLFEVEELTTNKR
;
A
#
# COMPACT_ATOMS: atom_id res chain seq x y z
N MET A 1 1.01 -18.24 -6.92
CA MET A 1 0.55 -16.95 -6.36
C MET A 1 0.42 -15.95 -7.49
N PHE A 2 -0.68 -15.18 -7.55
CA PHE A 2 -0.87 -14.09 -8.51
C PHE A 2 -0.63 -12.76 -7.83
N SER A 3 0.32 -11.98 -8.31
CA SER A 3 0.68 -10.66 -7.77
C SER A 3 0.83 -9.60 -8.86
N GLY A 4 0.95 -8.35 -8.50
CA GLY A 4 1.13 -7.21 -9.39
C GLY A 4 0.39 -5.98 -8.92
N LYS A 5 0.51 -4.87 -9.69
CA LYS A 5 -0.12 -3.58 -9.38
C LYS A 5 -1.63 -3.68 -9.15
N GLY A 6 -2.19 -2.75 -8.39
CA GLY A 6 -3.64 -2.62 -8.26
C GLY A 6 -4.34 -2.36 -9.60
N GLY A 7 -5.47 -3.05 -9.86
CA GLY A 7 -6.30 -2.84 -11.05
C GLY A 7 -5.81 -3.46 -12.36
N VAL A 8 -4.75 -4.25 -12.35
CA VAL A 8 -4.23 -4.94 -13.57
C VAL A 8 -5.01 -6.20 -13.95
N GLY A 9 -5.93 -6.68 -13.10
CA GLY A 9 -6.75 -7.87 -13.33
C GLY A 9 -6.22 -9.15 -12.69
N LYS A 10 -5.50 -9.06 -11.57
CA LYS A 10 -4.98 -10.21 -10.81
C LYS A 10 -6.06 -11.22 -10.48
N THR A 11 -7.12 -10.79 -9.78
CA THR A 11 -8.23 -11.63 -9.34
C THR A 11 -8.90 -12.36 -10.51
N THR A 12 -9.14 -11.66 -11.61
CA THR A 12 -9.74 -12.25 -12.82
C THR A 12 -8.86 -13.36 -13.40
N LEU A 13 -7.54 -13.12 -13.46
CA LEU A 13 -6.59 -14.11 -13.97
C LEU A 13 -6.37 -15.26 -13.00
N ALA A 14 -6.32 -15.01 -11.69
CA ALA A 14 -6.26 -16.05 -10.68
C ALA A 14 -7.49 -16.98 -10.75
N CYS A 15 -8.71 -16.41 -10.88
CA CYS A 15 -9.94 -17.17 -11.09
C CYS A 15 -9.89 -18.01 -12.37
N SER A 16 -9.50 -17.40 -13.51
CA SER A 16 -9.40 -18.10 -14.78
C SER A 16 -8.38 -19.24 -14.73
N PHE A 17 -7.24 -19.01 -14.09
CA PHE A 17 -6.17 -20.00 -13.94
C PHE A 17 -6.57 -21.14 -13.01
N ALA A 18 -7.21 -20.86 -11.88
CA ALA A 18 -7.70 -21.87 -10.96
C ALA A 18 -8.75 -22.78 -11.63
N ARG A 19 -9.68 -22.19 -12.41
CA ARG A 19 -10.65 -22.94 -13.19
C ARG A 19 -10.00 -23.79 -14.28
N TYR A 20 -8.99 -23.26 -14.97
CA TYR A 20 -8.19 -24.01 -15.94
C TYR A 20 -7.51 -25.22 -15.26
N TRP A 21 -6.86 -25.05 -14.13
CA TRP A 21 -6.24 -26.15 -13.38
C TRP A 21 -7.24 -27.20 -12.92
N ALA A 22 -8.40 -26.78 -12.44
CA ALA A 22 -9.45 -27.72 -12.00
C ALA A 22 -9.93 -28.64 -13.15
N ARG A 23 -9.88 -28.15 -14.39
CA ARG A 23 -10.21 -28.96 -15.58
C ARG A 23 -9.08 -29.86 -16.03
N GLU A 24 -7.84 -29.36 -15.94
CA GLU A 24 -6.63 -30.14 -16.30
C GLU A 24 -6.36 -31.25 -15.28
N PHE A 25 -6.67 -31.04 -14.01
CA PHE A 25 -6.43 -31.97 -12.90
C PHE A 25 -7.73 -32.34 -12.19
N PRO A 26 -8.67 -33.07 -12.86
CA PRO A 26 -10.00 -33.32 -12.33
C PRO A 26 -10.03 -34.24 -11.09
N GLN A 27 -8.93 -34.93 -10.78
CA GLN A 27 -8.80 -35.81 -9.61
C GLN A 27 -8.16 -35.08 -8.40
N GLU A 28 -7.61 -33.90 -8.61
CA GLU A 28 -6.96 -33.12 -7.56
C GLU A 28 -7.93 -32.09 -6.97
N LYS A 29 -7.77 -31.82 -5.68
CA LYS A 29 -8.48 -30.77 -4.96
C LYS A 29 -7.74 -29.46 -5.17
N ILE A 30 -8.37 -28.52 -5.82
CA ILE A 30 -7.79 -27.18 -6.08
C ILE A 30 -8.50 -26.17 -5.18
N LEU A 31 -7.70 -25.34 -4.52
CA LEU A 31 -8.19 -24.23 -3.73
C LEU A 31 -7.79 -22.90 -4.38
N LEU A 32 -8.78 -22.05 -4.61
CA LEU A 32 -8.57 -20.64 -4.94
C LEU A 32 -8.75 -19.81 -3.67
N LEU A 33 -7.68 -19.19 -3.22
CA LEU A 33 -7.60 -18.45 -1.97
C LEU A 33 -7.32 -16.98 -2.25
N SER A 34 -8.12 -16.07 -1.70
CA SER A 34 -7.84 -14.63 -1.75
C SER A 34 -7.32 -14.13 -0.40
N THR A 35 -6.25 -13.35 -0.46
CA THR A 35 -5.73 -12.58 0.68
C THR A 35 -6.06 -11.09 0.55
N ASP A 36 -6.83 -10.69 -0.48
CA ASP A 36 -7.25 -9.30 -0.70
C ASP A 36 -8.52 -8.99 0.15
N PRO A 37 -8.43 -8.07 1.10
CA PRO A 37 -9.58 -7.68 1.93
C PRO A 37 -10.73 -7.04 1.14
N ALA A 38 -10.52 -6.69 -0.12
CA ALA A 38 -11.54 -6.06 -0.96
C ALA A 38 -12.67 -6.99 -1.42
N HIS A 39 -12.64 -8.29 -1.07
CA HIS A 39 -13.65 -9.30 -1.41
C HIS A 39 -13.99 -9.41 -2.91
N SER A 40 -13.05 -9.02 -3.78
CA SER A 40 -13.24 -8.97 -5.24
C SER A 40 -13.45 -10.35 -5.89
N LEU A 41 -13.11 -11.43 -5.16
CA LEU A 41 -13.22 -12.81 -5.65
C LEU A 41 -14.68 -13.23 -5.92
N GLY A 42 -15.59 -12.88 -5.00
CA GLY A 42 -17.01 -13.14 -5.12
C GLY A 42 -17.65 -12.41 -6.30
N ASP A 43 -17.25 -11.17 -6.53
CA ASP A 43 -17.74 -10.35 -7.65
C ASP A 43 -17.34 -10.96 -8.99
N VAL A 44 -16.08 -11.42 -9.12
CA VAL A 44 -15.57 -12.02 -10.36
C VAL A 44 -16.19 -13.38 -10.63
N LEU A 45 -16.42 -14.19 -9.60
CA LEU A 45 -17.02 -15.52 -9.73
C LEU A 45 -18.56 -15.51 -9.78
N LEU A 46 -19.19 -14.37 -9.45
CA LEU A 46 -20.65 -14.23 -9.28
C LEU A 46 -21.21 -15.24 -8.27
N THR A 47 -20.50 -15.45 -7.17
CA THR A 47 -20.87 -16.35 -6.10
C THR A 47 -20.48 -15.78 -4.74
N GLU A 48 -21.19 -16.17 -3.69
CA GLU A 48 -20.81 -15.81 -2.33
C GLU A 48 -19.54 -16.57 -1.95
N VAL A 49 -18.49 -15.84 -1.54
CA VAL A 49 -17.23 -16.39 -1.06
C VAL A 49 -17.12 -16.11 0.43
N LYS A 50 -16.77 -17.13 1.20
CA LYS A 50 -16.67 -17.08 2.67
C LYS A 50 -15.24 -17.34 3.12
N ASP A 51 -15.03 -17.21 4.41
CA ASP A 51 -13.79 -17.56 5.12
C ASP A 51 -13.52 -19.07 5.25
N ILE A 52 -14.45 -19.90 4.78
CA ILE A 52 -14.33 -21.34 4.67
C ILE A 52 -14.30 -21.79 3.22
N ALA A 53 -13.52 -22.81 2.90
CA ALA A 53 -13.42 -23.37 1.56
C ALA A 53 -14.74 -24.00 1.11
N LEU A 54 -15.39 -23.42 0.10
CA LEU A 54 -16.63 -23.93 -0.47
C LEU A 54 -16.42 -24.34 -1.93
N PRO A 55 -16.84 -25.54 -2.36
CA PRO A 55 -16.71 -25.99 -3.73
C PRO A 55 -17.62 -25.20 -4.67
N LEU A 56 -17.14 -24.90 -5.88
CA LEU A 56 -17.99 -24.32 -6.92
C LEU A 56 -18.97 -25.36 -7.46
N THR A 57 -20.19 -24.93 -7.74
CA THR A 57 -21.28 -25.81 -8.22
C THR A 57 -20.99 -26.42 -9.59
N ASP A 58 -20.31 -25.68 -10.46
CA ASP A 58 -19.97 -26.10 -11.84
C ASP A 58 -18.61 -26.81 -11.93
N LEU A 59 -17.77 -26.74 -10.88
CA LEU A 59 -16.45 -27.36 -10.78
C LEU A 59 -16.20 -27.86 -9.35
N PRO A 60 -16.74 -29.04 -8.98
CA PRO A 60 -16.72 -29.50 -7.58
C PRO A 60 -15.32 -29.77 -6.99
N ASN A 61 -14.30 -29.96 -7.83
CA ASN A 61 -12.92 -30.09 -7.39
C ASN A 61 -12.18 -28.75 -7.20
N LEU A 62 -12.86 -27.62 -7.45
CA LEU A 62 -12.38 -26.27 -7.18
C LEU A 62 -13.15 -25.67 -6.01
N SER A 63 -12.48 -25.51 -4.88
CA SER A 63 -13.01 -24.76 -3.74
C SER A 63 -12.52 -23.33 -3.74
N VAL A 64 -13.29 -22.42 -3.19
CA VAL A 64 -12.99 -20.99 -3.11
C VAL A 64 -13.10 -20.51 -1.68
N GLN A 65 -12.14 -19.69 -1.24
CA GLN A 65 -12.07 -19.14 0.11
C GLN A 65 -11.51 -17.72 0.06
N ALA A 66 -12.09 -16.81 0.83
CA ALA A 66 -11.49 -15.50 1.12
C ALA A 66 -11.02 -15.53 2.57
N LEU A 67 -9.75 -15.25 2.81
CA LEU A 67 -9.22 -15.21 4.18
C LEU A 67 -9.80 -14.00 4.93
N ASP A 68 -10.34 -14.28 6.10
CA ASP A 68 -10.66 -13.28 7.10
C ASP A 68 -9.46 -13.16 8.06
N ALA A 69 -8.56 -12.24 7.72
CA ALA A 69 -7.33 -12.05 8.48
C ALA A 69 -7.61 -11.56 9.91
N GLU A 70 -8.67 -10.77 10.14
CA GLU A 70 -9.05 -10.31 11.48
C GLU A 70 -9.52 -11.47 12.36
N LYS A 71 -10.31 -12.37 11.79
CA LYS A 71 -10.77 -13.58 12.48
C LYS A 71 -9.61 -14.50 12.83
N LEU A 72 -8.70 -14.78 11.87
CA LEU A 72 -7.50 -15.58 12.10
C LEU A 72 -6.61 -14.97 13.19
N LEU A 73 -6.48 -13.65 13.20
CA LEU A 73 -5.74 -12.92 14.23
C LEU A 73 -6.40 -13.06 15.61
N LEU A 74 -7.72 -12.96 15.69
CA LEU A 74 -8.46 -13.16 16.94
C LEU A 74 -8.28 -14.59 17.46
N GLU A 75 -8.33 -15.59 16.58
CA GLU A 75 -8.09 -16.99 16.94
C GLU A 75 -6.64 -17.21 17.42
N PHE A 76 -5.67 -16.60 16.72
CA PHE A 76 -4.25 -16.63 17.13
C PHE A 76 -4.05 -15.98 18.51
N LYS A 77 -4.58 -14.76 18.70
CA LYS A 77 -4.54 -14.08 20.00
C LYS A 77 -5.22 -14.93 21.06
N GLY A 78 -6.39 -15.52 20.79
CA GLY A 78 -7.09 -16.40 21.73
C GLY A 78 -6.28 -17.63 22.14
N LYS A 79 -5.54 -18.22 21.20
CA LYS A 79 -4.70 -19.41 21.46
C LYS A 79 -3.42 -19.07 22.23
N TYR A 80 -2.79 -17.93 21.93
CA TYR A 80 -1.43 -17.64 22.38
C TYR A 80 -1.33 -16.44 23.34
N SER A 81 -2.43 -15.73 23.67
CA SER A 81 -2.42 -14.54 24.55
C SER A 81 -1.68 -14.78 25.86
N ARG A 82 -1.94 -15.91 26.52
CA ARG A 82 -1.29 -16.26 27.80
C ARG A 82 0.24 -16.32 27.69
N PHE A 83 0.78 -16.87 26.59
CA PHE A 83 2.24 -16.98 26.40
C PHE A 83 2.84 -15.61 26.09
N LEU A 84 2.14 -14.80 25.29
CA LEU A 84 2.56 -13.45 24.95
C LEU A 84 2.56 -12.54 26.18
N GLU A 85 1.51 -12.60 27.01
CA GLU A 85 1.43 -11.87 28.28
C GLU A 85 2.58 -12.25 29.22
N LEU A 86 2.82 -13.55 29.42
CA LEU A 86 3.94 -14.04 30.24
C LEU A 86 5.30 -13.57 29.75
N LEU A 87 5.52 -13.56 28.42
CA LEU A 87 6.78 -13.08 27.84
C LEU A 87 6.99 -11.60 28.10
N VAL A 88 5.94 -10.80 27.97
CA VAL A 88 5.99 -9.37 28.23
C VAL A 88 6.22 -9.07 29.72
N GLU A 89 5.55 -9.77 30.63
CA GLU A 89 5.81 -9.66 32.05
C GLU A 89 7.27 -10.00 32.42
N ARG A 90 7.84 -11.02 31.75
CA ARG A 90 9.25 -11.39 31.90
C ARG A 90 10.22 -10.34 31.37
N GLY A 91 9.79 -9.58 30.35
CA GLY A 91 10.59 -8.55 29.65
C GLY A 91 10.43 -7.14 30.20
N SER A 92 9.39 -6.84 30.99
CA SER A 92 9.06 -5.47 31.41
C SER A 92 9.12 -5.25 32.90
N LEU A 93 9.11 -3.97 33.31
CA LEU A 93 8.83 -3.53 34.70
C LEU A 93 7.39 -3.04 34.84
N ALA A 94 6.66 -2.89 33.72
CA ALA A 94 5.28 -2.45 33.72
C ALA A 94 4.33 -3.64 33.96
N ASP A 95 3.20 -3.39 34.60
CA ASP A 95 2.17 -4.41 34.79
C ASP A 95 1.53 -4.79 33.44
N GLY A 96 1.06 -6.03 33.28
CA GLY A 96 0.45 -6.54 32.08
C GLY A 96 -0.73 -5.68 31.58
N ASP A 97 -1.54 -5.13 32.50
CA ASP A 97 -2.65 -4.21 32.15
C ASP A 97 -2.19 -2.90 31.52
N ASP A 98 -1.00 -2.41 31.84
CA ASP A 98 -0.44 -1.19 31.28
C ASP A 98 0.02 -1.40 29.82
N LEU A 99 0.34 -2.63 29.47
CA LEU A 99 0.86 -3.03 28.14
C LEU A 99 -0.23 -3.61 27.24
N ALA A 100 -1.44 -3.84 27.76
CA ALA A 100 -2.58 -4.30 26.98
C ALA A 100 -2.81 -3.48 25.69
N PRO A 101 -2.70 -2.13 25.68
CA PRO A 101 -2.82 -1.36 24.46
C PRO A 101 -1.77 -1.66 23.39
N VAL A 102 -0.58 -2.18 23.75
CA VAL A 102 0.44 -2.60 22.77
C VAL A 102 -0.02 -3.84 22.01
N TRP A 103 -0.77 -4.73 22.65
CA TRP A 103 -1.33 -5.95 22.04
C TRP A 103 -2.60 -5.70 21.24
N ASP A 104 -3.33 -4.64 21.58
CA ASP A 104 -4.51 -4.20 20.85
C ASP A 104 -4.17 -3.40 19.59
N LEU A 105 -2.90 -2.99 19.44
CA LEU A 105 -2.44 -2.36 18.21
C LEU A 105 -2.50 -3.34 17.03
N ASP A 106 -2.95 -2.83 15.89
CA ASP A 106 -2.85 -3.54 14.61
C ASP A 106 -1.38 -3.64 14.22
N TRP A 107 -0.81 -4.81 14.38
CA TRP A 107 0.58 -5.07 14.00
C TRP A 107 0.68 -5.25 12.49
N PRO A 108 1.46 -4.41 11.78
CA PRO A 108 1.57 -4.51 10.33
C PRO A 108 2.12 -5.88 9.95
N GLY A 109 1.47 -6.50 9.00
CA GLY A 109 1.89 -7.80 8.50
C GLY A 109 1.38 -9.00 9.29
N LEU A 110 0.73 -8.82 10.43
CA LEU A 110 0.18 -9.95 11.19
C LEU A 110 -1.00 -10.61 10.45
N ASN A 111 -1.81 -9.81 9.76
CA ASN A 111 -2.90 -10.32 8.92
C ASN A 111 -2.35 -11.16 7.76
N GLU A 112 -1.27 -10.71 7.16
CA GLU A 112 -0.60 -11.41 6.07
C GLU A 112 0.09 -12.68 6.57
N LEU A 113 0.63 -12.66 7.82
CA LEU A 113 1.16 -13.85 8.46
C LEU A 113 0.08 -14.91 8.66
N MET A 114 -1.08 -14.50 9.17
CA MET A 114 -2.19 -15.44 9.35
C MET A 114 -2.55 -16.11 8.02
N GLY A 115 -2.52 -15.35 6.92
CA GLY A 115 -2.71 -15.89 5.58
C GLY A 115 -1.65 -16.94 5.20
N LEU A 116 -0.39 -16.70 5.50
CA LEU A 116 0.70 -17.64 5.21
C LEU A 116 0.59 -18.92 6.06
N LEU A 117 0.35 -18.78 7.35
CA LEU A 117 0.18 -19.93 8.26
C LEU A 117 -1.04 -20.76 7.86
N GLU A 118 -2.14 -20.13 7.42
CA GLU A 118 -3.31 -20.84 6.95
C GLU A 118 -3.03 -21.61 5.65
N ILE A 119 -2.32 -21.00 4.69
CA ILE A 119 -1.88 -21.72 3.47
C ILE A 119 -1.04 -22.94 3.84
N GLN A 120 -0.10 -22.78 4.76
CA GLN A 120 0.75 -23.88 5.24
C GLN A 120 -0.08 -24.98 5.90
N ARG A 121 -1.06 -24.63 6.75
CA ARG A 121 -1.97 -25.57 7.40
C ARG A 121 -2.77 -26.36 6.36
N LEU A 122 -3.43 -25.69 5.42
CA LEU A 122 -4.25 -26.30 4.37
C LEU A 122 -3.48 -27.32 3.54
N LEU A 123 -2.21 -27.03 3.25
CA LEU A 123 -1.34 -27.93 2.50
C LEU A 123 -0.82 -29.09 3.35
N ALA A 124 -0.45 -28.83 4.61
CA ALA A 124 0.02 -29.87 5.53
C ALA A 124 -1.09 -30.89 5.88
N GLU A 125 -2.32 -30.41 6.05
CA GLU A 125 -3.50 -31.24 6.35
C GLU A 125 -4.10 -31.91 5.10
N LYS A 126 -3.54 -31.66 3.90
CA LYS A 126 -4.00 -32.17 2.60
C LYS A 126 -5.48 -31.82 2.31
N GLU A 127 -5.89 -30.68 2.74
CA GLU A 127 -7.22 -30.13 2.40
C GLU A 127 -7.27 -29.73 0.92
N ALA A 128 -6.13 -29.32 0.35
CA ALA A 128 -5.93 -29.07 -1.06
C ALA A 128 -4.63 -29.71 -1.57
N ASP A 129 -4.66 -30.18 -2.82
CA ASP A 129 -3.48 -30.67 -3.53
C ASP A 129 -2.73 -29.53 -4.21
N ARG A 130 -3.46 -28.49 -4.66
CA ARG A 130 -2.94 -27.24 -5.25
C ARG A 130 -3.67 -26.02 -4.72
N VAL A 131 -2.91 -24.96 -4.49
CA VAL A 131 -3.48 -23.66 -4.05
C VAL A 131 -3.12 -22.59 -5.06
N VAL A 132 -4.13 -21.87 -5.55
CA VAL A 132 -3.97 -20.65 -6.33
C VAL A 132 -4.27 -19.48 -5.40
N VAL A 133 -3.27 -18.64 -5.14
CA VAL A 133 -3.42 -17.51 -4.23
C VAL A 133 -3.56 -16.22 -5.03
N ASP A 134 -4.70 -15.54 -4.87
CA ASP A 134 -4.93 -14.17 -5.34
C ASP A 134 -4.41 -13.20 -4.27
N MET A 135 -3.29 -12.56 -4.57
CA MET A 135 -2.62 -11.69 -3.62
C MET A 135 -3.17 -10.26 -3.68
N ALA A 136 -3.18 -9.59 -2.57
CA ALA A 136 -3.36 -8.14 -2.51
C ALA A 136 -2.37 -7.41 -3.44
N PRO A 137 -2.56 -6.11 -3.77
CA PRO A 137 -1.66 -5.37 -4.66
C PRO A 137 -0.19 -5.43 -4.25
N SER A 138 0.74 -5.27 -5.20
CA SER A 138 2.19 -5.55 -5.08
C SER A 138 2.87 -4.95 -3.84
N GLY A 139 2.46 -3.78 -3.38
CA GLY A 139 2.97 -3.19 -2.14
C GLY A 139 2.68 -4.07 -0.92
N HIS A 140 1.46 -4.55 -0.78
CA HIS A 140 1.07 -5.48 0.31
C HIS A 140 1.70 -6.86 0.14
N THR A 141 1.82 -7.34 -1.10
CA THR A 141 2.51 -8.61 -1.37
C THR A 141 3.97 -8.55 -0.92
N LEU A 142 4.67 -7.44 -1.20
CA LEU A 142 6.04 -7.26 -0.71
C LEU A 142 6.12 -7.21 0.81
N ASN A 143 5.14 -6.58 1.46
CA ASN A 143 5.06 -6.60 2.92
C ASN A 143 4.86 -8.01 3.45
N LEU A 144 3.96 -8.81 2.87
CA LEU A 144 3.80 -10.23 3.22
C LEU A 144 5.11 -11.00 3.07
N LEU A 145 5.84 -10.78 1.99
CA LEU A 145 7.09 -11.46 1.75
C LEU A 145 8.25 -10.96 2.65
N ARG A 146 8.24 -9.68 3.05
CA ARG A 146 9.17 -9.09 4.03
C ARG A 146 8.81 -9.43 5.49
N LEU A 147 7.65 -10.00 5.74
CA LEU A 147 7.25 -10.52 7.06
C LEU A 147 8.28 -11.44 7.71
N LYS A 148 9.08 -12.08 6.89
CA LYS A 148 10.24 -12.86 7.31
C LYS A 148 11.09 -12.09 8.34
N ASP A 149 11.49 -10.88 7.96
CA ASP A 149 12.40 -10.07 8.78
C ASP A 149 11.67 -9.52 10.02
N PHE A 150 10.40 -9.14 9.86
CA PHE A 150 9.54 -8.65 10.94
C PHE A 150 9.31 -9.71 12.03
N LEU A 151 8.94 -10.93 11.64
CA LEU A 151 8.65 -12.00 12.60
C LEU A 151 9.90 -12.53 13.27
N ASP A 152 11.01 -12.61 12.54
CA ASP A 152 12.29 -12.94 13.13
C ASP A 152 12.68 -11.91 14.18
N VAL A 153 12.46 -10.61 13.94
CA VAL A 153 12.70 -9.54 14.90
C VAL A 153 11.83 -9.71 16.14
N ILE A 154 10.52 -9.93 15.97
CA ILE A 154 9.60 -10.12 17.10
C ILE A 154 9.96 -11.37 17.91
N LEU A 155 10.11 -12.53 17.25
CA LEU A 155 10.45 -13.77 17.94
C LEU A 155 11.80 -13.70 18.63
N ASN A 156 12.79 -13.05 18.04
CA ASN A 156 14.07 -12.81 18.68
C ASN A 156 13.95 -11.89 19.90
N SER A 157 13.09 -10.87 19.81
CA SER A 157 12.81 -9.99 20.96
C SER A 157 12.11 -10.73 22.10
N LEU A 158 11.13 -11.57 21.78
CA LEU A 158 10.46 -12.43 22.75
C LEU A 158 11.43 -13.47 23.36
N GLU A 159 12.36 -13.99 22.57
CA GLU A 159 13.43 -14.86 23.05
C GLU A 159 14.36 -14.16 24.05
N LEU A 160 14.68 -12.87 23.82
CA LEU A 160 15.47 -12.07 24.77
C LEU A 160 14.75 -11.91 26.12
N PHE A 161 13.41 -11.74 26.11
CA PHE A 161 12.63 -11.71 27.34
C PHE A 161 12.69 -13.05 28.09
N GLN A 162 12.57 -14.15 27.36
CA GLN A 162 12.69 -15.48 27.93
C GLN A 162 14.11 -15.76 28.45
N GLU A 163 15.15 -15.32 27.75
CA GLU A 163 16.53 -15.48 28.20
C GLU A 163 16.79 -14.69 29.50
N LYS A 164 16.25 -13.47 29.63
CA LYS A 164 16.27 -12.73 30.89
C LYS A 164 15.67 -13.58 32.02
N HIS A 165 14.50 -14.17 31.79
CA HIS A 165 13.83 -15.02 32.77
C HIS A 165 14.68 -16.24 33.16
N ARG A 166 15.29 -16.92 32.14
CA ARG A 166 16.20 -18.06 32.36
C ARG A 166 17.40 -17.68 33.22
N VAL A 167 18.04 -16.52 32.95
CA VAL A 167 19.20 -16.04 33.71
C VAL A 167 18.80 -15.70 35.18
N ILE A 168 17.70 -14.99 35.35
CA ILE A 168 17.20 -14.63 36.69
C ILE A 168 16.88 -15.90 37.49
N THR A 169 16.12 -16.83 36.93
CA THR A 169 15.74 -18.08 37.58
C THR A 169 16.96 -18.90 37.98
N ARG A 170 17.94 -19.07 37.07
CA ARG A 170 19.20 -19.76 37.36
C ARG A 170 19.97 -19.11 38.52
N SER A 171 19.98 -17.77 38.58
CA SER A 171 20.69 -17.03 39.62
C SER A 171 20.07 -17.21 41.01
N PHE A 172 18.74 -17.36 41.07
CA PHE A 172 18.03 -17.53 42.36
C PHE A 172 17.85 -18.98 42.77
N THR A 173 17.66 -19.91 41.84
CA THR A 173 17.35 -21.33 42.13
C THR A 173 18.48 -22.29 41.83
N GLY A 174 19.55 -21.82 41.19
CA GLY A 174 20.71 -22.62 40.76
C GLY A 174 20.51 -23.44 39.49
N SER A 175 19.28 -23.57 38.99
CA SER A 175 18.95 -24.28 37.75
C SER A 175 17.73 -23.69 37.07
N TYR A 176 17.56 -23.98 35.77
CA TYR A 176 16.37 -23.65 35.00
C TYR A 176 15.85 -24.92 34.29
N THR A 177 14.55 -25.11 34.32
CA THR A 177 13.87 -26.14 33.54
C THR A 177 13.00 -25.44 32.50
N ALA A 178 13.08 -25.87 31.26
CA ALA A 178 12.24 -25.32 30.17
C ALA A 178 10.76 -25.37 30.56
N ASP A 179 10.02 -24.32 30.21
CA ASP A 179 8.61 -24.18 30.53
C ASP A 179 7.76 -24.10 29.23
N GLU A 180 6.45 -23.97 29.37
CA GLU A 180 5.50 -23.90 28.23
C GLU A 180 5.81 -22.73 27.26
N VAL A 181 6.49 -21.68 27.72
CA VAL A 181 6.86 -20.51 26.89
C VAL A 181 8.07 -20.85 26.02
N ASP A 182 9.01 -21.67 26.53
CA ASP A 182 10.11 -22.18 25.72
C ASP A 182 9.58 -23.05 24.57
N ASP A 183 8.62 -23.92 24.84
CA ASP A 183 8.00 -24.80 23.84
C ASP A 183 7.25 -23.96 22.78
N PHE A 184 6.51 -22.95 23.20
CA PHE A 184 5.81 -22.01 22.31
C PHE A 184 6.79 -21.31 21.35
N LEU A 185 7.90 -20.77 21.86
CA LEU A 185 8.89 -20.07 21.02
C LEU A 185 9.54 -21.02 20.00
N VAL A 186 9.82 -22.25 20.39
CA VAL A 186 10.37 -23.28 19.48
C VAL A 186 9.35 -23.66 18.41
N GLU A 187 8.08 -23.88 18.80
CA GLU A 187 7.00 -24.19 17.86
C GLU A 187 6.84 -23.08 16.81
N MET A 188 6.73 -21.81 17.25
CA MET A 188 6.57 -20.68 16.34
C MET A 188 7.75 -20.51 15.39
N LYS A 189 8.98 -20.59 15.90
CA LYS A 189 10.19 -20.54 15.04
C LYS A 189 10.21 -21.64 14.00
N THR A 190 9.80 -22.85 14.37
CA THR A 190 9.75 -24.00 13.47
C THR A 190 8.69 -23.79 12.37
N GLN A 191 7.48 -23.38 12.73
CA GLN A 191 6.40 -23.12 11.78
C GLN A 191 6.79 -22.03 10.77
N LEU A 192 7.41 -20.95 11.23
CA LEU A 192 7.87 -19.88 10.35
C LEU A 192 9.00 -20.31 9.42
N ALA A 193 9.95 -21.11 9.91
CA ALA A 193 11.03 -21.64 9.08
C ALA A 193 10.51 -22.58 7.99
N GLU A 194 9.51 -23.42 8.31
CA GLU A 194 8.85 -24.29 7.33
C GLU A 194 8.07 -23.50 6.29
N GLY A 195 7.26 -22.50 6.70
CA GLY A 195 6.53 -21.61 5.79
C GLY A 195 7.47 -20.88 4.83
N ARG A 196 8.61 -20.40 5.33
CA ARG A 196 9.67 -19.77 4.52
C ARG A 196 10.22 -20.74 3.47
N ARG A 197 10.58 -21.95 3.89
CA ARG A 197 11.12 -22.97 2.98
C ARG A 197 10.13 -23.28 1.85
N LEU A 198 8.84 -23.37 2.14
CA LEU A 198 7.81 -23.61 1.13
C LEU A 198 7.68 -22.44 0.14
N LEU A 199 7.77 -21.20 0.61
CA LEU A 199 7.73 -20.02 -0.26
C LEU A 199 8.94 -19.90 -1.18
N GLN A 200 10.12 -20.37 -0.75
CA GLN A 200 11.37 -20.28 -1.50
C GLN A 200 11.64 -21.50 -2.39
N ASP A 201 10.90 -22.60 -2.22
CA ASP A 201 11.07 -23.81 -3.03
C ASP A 201 10.39 -23.66 -4.40
N GLU A 202 11.19 -23.56 -5.47
CA GLU A 202 10.71 -23.43 -6.86
C GLU A 202 9.85 -24.60 -7.35
N LYS A 203 9.96 -25.77 -6.71
CA LYS A 203 9.13 -26.93 -7.03
C LYS A 203 7.75 -26.85 -6.40
N PHE A 204 7.61 -26.02 -5.39
CA PHE A 204 6.41 -25.89 -4.61
C PHE A 204 5.69 -24.56 -4.87
N THR A 205 6.42 -23.47 -4.95
CA THR A 205 5.89 -22.11 -5.09
C THR A 205 6.31 -21.48 -6.42
N GLY A 206 5.37 -20.78 -7.06
CA GLY A 206 5.64 -19.95 -8.22
C GLY A 206 4.85 -18.65 -8.13
N CYS A 207 5.54 -17.52 -8.26
CA CYS A 207 4.90 -16.19 -8.34
C CYS A 207 4.67 -15.82 -9.81
N LEU A 208 3.40 -15.69 -10.20
CA LEU A 208 2.94 -15.19 -11.49
C LEU A 208 2.63 -13.71 -11.35
N VAL A 209 3.37 -12.87 -12.04
CA VAL A 209 3.19 -11.43 -11.99
C VAL A 209 2.23 -10.98 -13.08
N VAL A 210 1.26 -10.12 -12.72
CA VAL A 210 0.28 -9.58 -13.65
C VAL A 210 0.59 -8.10 -13.87
N GLY A 211 0.81 -7.72 -15.12
CA GLY A 211 0.99 -6.35 -15.54
C GLY A 211 0.05 -5.96 -16.68
N ILE A 212 0.13 -4.71 -17.08
CA ILE A 212 -0.49 -4.17 -18.28
C ILE A 212 0.58 -3.46 -19.10
N SER A 213 0.37 -3.38 -20.42
CA SER A 213 1.34 -2.72 -21.29
C SER A 213 1.21 -1.19 -21.19
N GLU A 214 1.72 -0.65 -20.06
CA GLU A 214 1.83 0.78 -19.75
C GLU A 214 3.21 1.08 -19.15
N PRO A 215 3.86 2.22 -19.48
CA PRO A 215 5.23 2.51 -19.05
C PRO A 215 5.45 2.42 -17.54
N MET A 216 4.57 3.02 -16.74
CA MET A 216 4.67 2.97 -15.28
C MET A 216 4.49 1.56 -14.72
N CYS A 217 3.61 0.75 -15.35
CA CYS A 217 3.41 -0.63 -14.92
C CYS A 217 4.65 -1.49 -15.22
N LEU A 218 5.35 -1.22 -16.32
CA LEU A 218 6.62 -1.89 -16.64
C LEU A 218 7.66 -1.63 -15.53
N LEU A 219 7.89 -0.36 -15.17
CA LEU A 219 8.86 0.02 -14.13
C LEU A 219 8.52 -0.59 -12.75
N GLU A 220 7.25 -0.55 -12.36
CA GLU A 220 6.80 -1.20 -11.12
C GLU A 220 6.96 -2.73 -11.17
N THR A 221 6.70 -3.34 -12.32
CA THR A 221 6.90 -4.79 -12.51
C THR A 221 8.37 -5.17 -12.40
N GLU A 222 9.28 -4.37 -12.95
CA GLU A 222 10.73 -4.54 -12.83
C GLU A 222 11.15 -4.51 -11.36
N ARG A 223 10.82 -3.44 -10.64
CA ARG A 223 11.11 -3.31 -9.19
C ARG A 223 10.53 -4.46 -8.37
N PHE A 224 9.34 -4.94 -8.74
CA PHE A 224 8.69 -6.05 -8.05
C PHE A 224 9.42 -7.38 -8.29
N ILE A 225 9.84 -7.66 -9.53
CA ILE A 225 10.64 -8.86 -9.87
C ILE A 225 11.98 -8.85 -9.12
N ASP A 226 12.66 -7.70 -9.06
CA ASP A 226 13.91 -7.53 -8.29
C ASP A 226 13.70 -7.81 -6.79
N SER A 227 12.56 -7.36 -6.27
CA SER A 227 12.19 -7.63 -4.89
C SER A 227 11.91 -9.11 -4.63
N LEU A 228 11.25 -9.81 -5.56
CA LEU A 228 11.06 -11.27 -5.47
C LEU A 228 12.41 -12.00 -5.44
N ALA A 229 13.37 -11.58 -6.29
CA ALA A 229 14.70 -12.14 -6.32
C ALA A 229 15.46 -11.92 -4.99
N THR A 230 15.37 -10.72 -4.41
CA THR A 230 15.96 -10.39 -3.10
C THR A 230 15.37 -11.25 -1.96
N LEU A 231 14.08 -11.57 -2.05
CA LEU A 231 13.36 -12.38 -1.07
C LEU A 231 13.45 -13.89 -1.35
N GLU A 232 14.17 -14.28 -2.40
CA GLU A 232 14.32 -15.66 -2.86
C GLU A 232 12.98 -16.35 -3.19
N VAL A 233 11.96 -15.57 -3.62
CA VAL A 233 10.66 -16.12 -4.03
C VAL A 233 10.68 -16.42 -5.51
N PRO A 234 10.37 -17.66 -5.95
CA PRO A 234 10.49 -18.08 -7.35
C PRO A 234 9.53 -17.32 -8.25
N PHE A 235 10.06 -16.57 -9.21
CA PHE A 235 9.31 -15.94 -10.28
C PHE A 235 9.00 -16.96 -11.38
N ALA A 236 7.71 -17.25 -11.62
CA ALA A 236 7.27 -18.33 -12.52
C ALA A 236 6.82 -17.82 -13.89
N GLY A 237 6.58 -16.54 -14.06
CA GLY A 237 6.17 -15.95 -15.35
C GLY A 237 5.37 -14.66 -15.22
N LEU A 238 5.10 -14.07 -16.38
CA LEU A 238 4.48 -12.76 -16.49
C LEU A 238 3.22 -12.83 -17.36
N PHE A 239 2.11 -12.27 -16.87
CA PHE A 239 0.89 -12.06 -17.62
C PHE A 239 0.75 -10.57 -17.96
N ILE A 240 0.69 -10.23 -19.26
CA ILE A 240 0.41 -8.87 -19.71
C ILE A 240 -1.04 -8.80 -20.17
N ASN A 241 -1.85 -8.16 -19.37
CA ASN A 241 -3.29 -8.07 -19.55
C ASN A 241 -3.68 -6.85 -20.42
N ARG A 242 -4.90 -6.88 -20.95
CA ARG A 242 -5.53 -5.80 -21.75
C ARG A 242 -4.76 -5.48 -23.04
N ILE A 243 -4.26 -6.49 -23.72
CA ILE A 243 -3.55 -6.32 -24.99
C ILE A 243 -4.56 -6.14 -26.13
N LEU A 244 -4.36 -5.11 -26.94
CA LEU A 244 -5.12 -4.89 -28.17
C LEU A 244 -4.70 -5.94 -29.22
N THR A 245 -5.68 -6.57 -29.82
CA THR A 245 -5.47 -7.58 -30.88
C THR A 245 -5.57 -7.00 -32.28
N ASN A 246 -6.07 -5.76 -32.43
CA ASN A 246 -6.21 -5.07 -33.70
C ASN A 246 -5.68 -3.64 -33.64
N ALA A 247 -4.70 -3.34 -34.52
CA ALA A 247 -4.09 -2.03 -34.65
C ALA A 247 -5.07 -0.94 -35.14
N GLU A 248 -6.15 -1.31 -35.87
CA GLU A 248 -7.08 -0.35 -36.47
C GLU A 248 -7.94 0.39 -35.44
N ILE A 249 -8.14 -0.20 -34.24
CA ILE A 249 -9.02 0.37 -33.22
C ILE A 249 -8.34 1.56 -32.50
N GLU A 250 -7.11 1.40 -32.07
CA GLU A 250 -6.30 2.41 -31.37
C GLU A 250 -4.83 2.27 -31.82
N PRO A 251 -4.45 2.79 -32.99
CA PRO A 251 -3.11 2.55 -33.58
C PRO A 251 -1.96 2.97 -32.66
N ASP A 252 -2.08 4.14 -32.01
CA ASP A 252 -1.08 4.69 -31.10
C ASP A 252 -0.83 3.77 -29.90
N ARG A 253 -1.92 3.31 -29.30
CA ARG A 253 -1.88 2.41 -28.16
C ARG A 253 -1.36 1.03 -28.55
N TYR A 254 -1.74 0.54 -29.72
CA TYR A 254 -1.23 -0.73 -30.22
C TYR A 254 0.28 -0.68 -30.43
N ALA A 255 0.81 0.36 -31.09
CA ALA A 255 2.24 0.53 -31.33
C ALA A 255 3.02 0.64 -29.98
N GLU A 256 2.52 1.44 -29.04
CA GLU A 256 3.11 1.53 -27.69
C GLU A 256 3.12 0.16 -27.00
N GLN A 257 2.00 -0.58 -27.07
CA GLN A 257 1.90 -1.90 -26.44
C GLN A 257 2.91 -2.88 -27.03
N GLN A 258 3.13 -2.90 -28.34
CA GLN A 258 4.13 -3.76 -28.95
C GLN A 258 5.55 -3.43 -28.47
N ASN A 259 5.89 -2.15 -28.38
CA ASN A 259 7.19 -1.71 -27.85
C ASN A 259 7.39 -2.07 -26.37
N LEU A 260 6.33 -1.98 -25.56
CA LEU A 260 6.40 -2.35 -24.14
C LEU A 260 6.44 -3.88 -23.97
N LEU A 261 5.73 -4.64 -24.80
CA LEU A 261 5.80 -6.11 -24.79
C LEU A 261 7.22 -6.59 -25.09
N ASP A 262 7.92 -5.96 -26.04
CA ASP A 262 9.32 -6.26 -26.32
C ASP A 262 10.20 -6.02 -25.09
N LYS A 263 10.01 -4.89 -24.40
CA LYS A 263 10.72 -4.60 -23.14
C LYS A 263 10.41 -5.65 -22.04
N TYR A 264 9.16 -6.07 -21.89
CA TYR A 264 8.78 -7.13 -20.95
C TYR A 264 9.45 -8.48 -21.29
N LEU A 265 9.57 -8.83 -22.57
CA LEU A 265 10.27 -10.04 -23.01
C LEU A 265 11.76 -9.99 -22.63
N HIS A 266 12.39 -8.81 -22.76
CA HIS A 266 13.79 -8.63 -22.35
C HIS A 266 13.97 -8.64 -20.82
N LEU A 267 13.01 -8.07 -20.08
CA LEU A 267 13.05 -8.01 -18.62
C LEU A 267 13.07 -9.40 -17.98
N VAL A 268 12.26 -10.33 -18.47
CA VAL A 268 12.06 -11.64 -17.80
C VAL A 268 13.03 -12.73 -18.27
N ASN A 269 13.95 -12.43 -19.21
CA ASN A 269 14.96 -13.34 -19.74
C ASN A 269 14.40 -14.69 -20.25
N GLN A 270 14.27 -15.70 -19.38
CA GLN A 270 13.89 -17.07 -19.76
C GLN A 270 12.48 -17.48 -19.29
N GLN A 271 11.88 -16.68 -18.42
CA GLN A 271 10.55 -17.01 -17.91
C GLN A 271 9.45 -16.72 -18.96
N PRO A 272 8.34 -17.48 -18.93
CA PRO A 272 7.28 -17.31 -19.92
C PRO A 272 6.55 -15.97 -19.75
N VAL A 273 6.27 -15.32 -20.89
CA VAL A 273 5.40 -14.15 -20.99
C VAL A 273 4.11 -14.56 -21.69
N PHE A 274 2.99 -14.26 -21.04
CA PHE A 274 1.66 -14.52 -21.57
C PHE A 274 0.94 -13.21 -21.85
N THR A 275 0.26 -13.11 -22.99
CA THR A 275 -0.62 -11.99 -23.31
C THR A 275 -2.07 -12.38 -23.13
N VAL A 276 -2.84 -11.44 -22.56
CA VAL A 276 -4.27 -11.58 -22.34
C VAL A 276 -4.97 -10.46 -23.12
N PRO A 277 -5.86 -10.80 -24.08
CA PRO A 277 -6.51 -9.79 -24.89
C PRO A 277 -7.46 -8.93 -24.08
N GLN A 278 -7.59 -7.66 -24.47
CA GLN A 278 -8.55 -6.75 -23.88
C GLN A 278 -9.97 -7.25 -24.14
N GLN A 279 -10.73 -7.43 -23.08
CA GLN A 279 -12.14 -7.82 -23.16
C GLN A 279 -13.02 -6.58 -23.36
N ARG A 280 -14.10 -6.72 -24.14
CA ARG A 280 -15.10 -5.65 -24.35
C ARG A 280 -15.98 -5.45 -23.11
N VAL A 281 -16.23 -6.52 -22.38
CA VAL A 281 -17.01 -6.55 -21.15
C VAL A 281 -16.16 -7.26 -20.10
N GLU A 282 -16.27 -6.85 -18.85
CA GLU A 282 -15.58 -7.49 -17.74
C GLU A 282 -15.94 -8.98 -17.68
N PRO A 283 -14.96 -9.89 -17.68
CA PRO A 283 -15.21 -11.33 -17.66
C PRO A 283 -15.63 -11.77 -16.25
N LEU A 284 -16.94 -11.90 -16.07
CA LEU A 284 -17.56 -12.32 -14.81
C LEU A 284 -18.22 -13.69 -14.97
N GLY A 285 -18.14 -14.51 -13.92
CA GLY A 285 -18.71 -15.85 -13.87
C GLY A 285 -17.93 -16.90 -14.68
N GLY A 286 -18.22 -18.17 -14.41
CA GLY A 286 -17.42 -19.30 -14.87
C GLY A 286 -17.22 -19.36 -16.38
N VAL A 287 -18.27 -19.15 -17.16
CA VAL A 287 -18.22 -19.24 -18.65
C VAL A 287 -17.29 -18.18 -19.24
N SER A 288 -17.38 -16.95 -18.76
CA SER A 288 -16.53 -15.84 -19.28
C SER A 288 -15.06 -16.02 -18.87
N LEU A 289 -14.81 -16.52 -17.67
CA LEU A 289 -13.47 -16.81 -17.16
C LEU A 289 -12.81 -17.97 -17.94
N ASP A 290 -13.56 -19.01 -18.26
CA ASP A 290 -13.06 -20.12 -19.09
C ASP A 290 -12.76 -19.66 -20.52
N ALA A 291 -13.62 -18.80 -21.09
CA ALA A 291 -13.38 -18.19 -22.40
C ALA A 291 -12.14 -17.28 -22.40
N LEU A 292 -11.89 -16.57 -21.29
CA LEU A 292 -10.68 -15.76 -21.13
C LEU A 292 -9.43 -16.66 -21.09
N ALA A 293 -9.45 -17.73 -20.29
CA ALA A 293 -8.34 -18.67 -20.18
C ALA A 293 -7.93 -19.24 -21.56
N ALA A 294 -8.91 -19.57 -22.40
CA ALA A 294 -8.67 -20.09 -23.75
C ALA A 294 -8.04 -19.05 -24.72
N GLN A 295 -8.08 -17.76 -24.39
CA GLN A 295 -7.51 -16.68 -25.22
C GLN A 295 -6.09 -16.28 -24.79
N ILE A 296 -5.59 -16.83 -23.68
CA ILE A 296 -4.23 -16.53 -23.19
C ILE A 296 -3.20 -17.17 -24.13
N GLN A 297 -2.23 -16.37 -24.55
CA GLN A 297 -1.20 -16.81 -25.50
C GLN A 297 0.18 -16.57 -24.92
N LYS A 298 1.05 -17.60 -24.99
CA LYS A 298 2.47 -17.43 -24.70
C LYS A 298 3.16 -16.78 -25.89
N ILE A 299 3.92 -15.71 -25.62
CA ILE A 299 4.70 -15.01 -26.65
C ILE A 299 6.20 -15.20 -26.45
N GLN A 300 6.96 -15.16 -27.56
CA GLN A 300 8.43 -15.21 -27.56
C GLN A 300 9.06 -14.04 -28.32
N SER A 301 8.29 -13.38 -29.16
CA SER A 301 8.72 -12.21 -29.92
C SER A 301 7.50 -11.36 -30.27
N VAL A 302 7.73 -10.09 -30.57
CA VAL A 302 6.71 -9.12 -31.01
C VAL A 302 7.18 -8.42 -32.28
N GLU A 303 6.26 -8.07 -33.14
CA GLU A 303 6.53 -7.17 -34.28
C GLU A 303 6.48 -5.72 -33.78
N LEU A 304 7.61 -5.01 -33.91
CA LEU A 304 7.67 -3.59 -33.57
C LEU A 304 6.97 -2.77 -34.64
N VAL A 305 6.06 -1.91 -34.20
CA VAL A 305 5.30 -1.00 -35.06
C VAL A 305 5.78 0.43 -34.80
N ALA A 306 5.99 1.20 -35.86
CA ALA A 306 6.35 2.60 -35.74
C ALA A 306 5.26 3.38 -34.98
N ALA A 307 5.69 4.24 -34.07
CA ALA A 307 4.76 5.11 -33.35
C ALA A 307 4.09 6.08 -34.34
N PRO A 308 2.76 6.21 -34.32
CA PRO A 308 2.06 7.15 -35.16
C PRO A 308 2.30 8.61 -34.74
N GLU A 309 1.82 9.55 -35.55
CA GLU A 309 1.91 10.99 -35.22
C GLU A 309 1.16 11.31 -33.91
N VAL A 310 1.78 12.17 -33.10
CA VAL A 310 1.21 12.58 -31.80
C VAL A 310 0.06 13.57 -31.99
N HIS A 311 -1.13 13.18 -31.59
CA HIS A 311 -2.31 14.04 -31.60
C HIS A 311 -2.75 14.35 -30.17
N TRP A 312 -2.76 15.65 -29.83
CA TRP A 312 -3.27 16.11 -28.54
C TRP A 312 -4.80 16.22 -28.58
N PRO A 313 -5.50 15.72 -27.56
CA PRO A 313 -6.96 15.85 -27.49
C PRO A 313 -7.37 17.30 -27.25
N ALA A 314 -8.58 17.63 -27.66
CA ALA A 314 -9.18 18.91 -27.33
C ALA A 314 -9.55 18.97 -25.85
N LYS A 315 -9.45 20.16 -25.27
CA LYS A 315 -9.87 20.45 -23.90
C LYS A 315 -11.37 20.32 -23.74
N ILE A 316 -11.80 19.83 -22.58
CA ILE A 316 -13.21 19.65 -22.20
C ILE A 316 -13.51 20.44 -20.95
N LEU A 317 -14.52 21.29 -21.01
CA LEU A 317 -14.99 22.06 -19.84
C LEU A 317 -15.91 21.21 -18.94
N PRO A 318 -16.01 21.50 -17.63
CA PRO A 318 -15.34 22.61 -16.93
C PRO A 318 -13.87 22.33 -16.62
N SER A 319 -13.13 23.37 -16.24
CA SER A 319 -11.75 23.35 -15.80
C SER A 319 -11.66 23.63 -14.30
N PHE A 320 -10.47 23.37 -13.70
CA PHE A 320 -10.18 23.81 -12.34
C PHE A 320 -10.17 25.32 -12.24
N THR A 321 -10.59 25.83 -11.09
CA THR A 321 -10.37 27.22 -10.69
C THR A 321 -8.92 27.42 -10.24
N ASP A 322 -8.55 28.65 -9.92
CA ASP A 322 -7.23 28.98 -9.44
C ASP A 322 -7.12 28.75 -7.92
N PHE A 323 -6.61 27.60 -7.54
CA PHE A 323 -6.45 27.18 -6.15
C PHE A 323 -5.60 28.15 -5.31
N VAL A 324 -4.56 28.73 -5.90
CA VAL A 324 -3.65 29.66 -5.21
C VAL A 324 -4.36 30.97 -4.87
N ASN A 325 -5.08 31.53 -5.84
CA ASN A 325 -5.86 32.75 -5.64
C ASN A 325 -7.04 32.55 -4.68
N GLU A 326 -7.57 31.34 -4.58
CA GLU A 326 -8.60 30.97 -3.59
C GLU A 326 -8.03 30.79 -2.17
N GLY A 327 -6.70 30.87 -1.99
CA GLY A 327 -6.02 30.73 -0.70
C GLY A 327 -5.77 29.28 -0.27
N CYS A 328 -5.93 28.31 -1.18
CA CYS A 328 -5.64 26.91 -0.92
C CYS A 328 -4.13 26.71 -0.73
N GLN A 329 -3.74 25.99 0.31
CA GLN A 329 -2.33 25.66 0.62
C GLN A 329 -2.02 24.18 0.47
N LEU A 330 -3.03 23.30 0.52
CA LEU A 330 -2.88 21.86 0.36
C LEU A 330 -3.94 21.29 -0.58
N ILE A 331 -3.50 20.60 -1.61
CA ILE A 331 -4.37 19.80 -2.50
C ILE A 331 -4.01 18.33 -2.33
N ILE A 332 -4.98 17.52 -1.93
CA ILE A 332 -4.82 16.07 -1.75
C ILE A 332 -5.47 15.36 -2.93
N ILE A 333 -4.70 14.55 -3.65
CA ILE A 333 -5.18 13.78 -4.79
C ILE A 333 -5.41 12.34 -4.36
N GLY A 334 -6.65 11.87 -4.43
CA GLY A 334 -7.01 10.52 -4.00
C GLY A 334 -7.87 9.76 -5.01
N GLY A 335 -7.96 8.45 -4.82
CA GLY A 335 -8.72 7.52 -5.66
C GLY A 335 -8.08 6.14 -5.73
N LYS A 336 -8.76 5.20 -6.38
CA LYS A 336 -8.31 3.80 -6.53
C LYS A 336 -6.92 3.71 -7.19
N GLY A 337 -6.23 2.59 -6.97
CA GLY A 337 -4.97 2.29 -7.65
C GLY A 337 -5.13 2.27 -9.18
N GLY A 338 -4.18 2.87 -9.91
CA GLY A 338 -4.14 2.84 -11.38
C GLY A 338 -5.05 3.83 -12.10
N VAL A 339 -5.83 4.66 -11.40
CA VAL A 339 -6.72 5.66 -12.04
C VAL A 339 -5.97 6.87 -12.61
N GLY A 340 -4.67 7.04 -12.31
CA GLY A 340 -3.82 8.12 -12.80
C GLY A 340 -3.72 9.33 -11.86
N LYS A 341 -3.79 9.11 -10.55
CA LYS A 341 -3.60 10.13 -9.50
C LYS A 341 -2.34 10.96 -9.73
N THR A 342 -1.20 10.31 -9.88
CA THR A 342 0.11 10.93 -10.09
C THR A 342 0.15 11.86 -11.31
N THR A 343 -0.48 11.46 -12.43
CA THR A 343 -0.58 12.31 -13.63
C THR A 343 -1.40 13.57 -13.37
N VAL A 344 -2.50 13.44 -12.61
CA VAL A 344 -3.36 14.58 -12.25
C VAL A 344 -2.61 15.48 -11.25
N ALA A 345 -1.96 14.91 -10.23
CA ALA A 345 -1.17 15.66 -9.24
C ALA A 345 -0.05 16.46 -9.91
N ALA A 346 0.74 15.80 -10.77
CA ALA A 346 1.82 16.45 -11.52
C ALA A 346 1.30 17.55 -12.46
N GLY A 347 0.17 17.30 -13.15
CA GLY A 347 -0.48 18.29 -14.03
C GLY A 347 -0.97 19.53 -13.26
N ILE A 348 -1.59 19.34 -12.10
CA ILE A 348 -2.03 20.44 -11.23
C ILE A 348 -0.82 21.24 -10.74
N ALA A 349 0.22 20.55 -10.24
CA ALA A 349 1.42 21.19 -9.74
C ALA A 349 2.12 22.03 -10.82
N TRP A 350 2.23 21.47 -12.02
CA TRP A 350 2.82 22.17 -13.16
C TRP A 350 2.03 23.42 -13.53
N ALA A 351 0.69 23.30 -13.68
CA ALA A 351 -0.18 24.42 -14.03
C ALA A 351 -0.14 25.55 -12.97
N CYS A 352 -0.17 25.20 -11.68
CA CYS A 352 -0.06 26.19 -10.60
C CYS A 352 1.30 26.90 -10.63
N ALA A 353 2.39 26.19 -10.89
CA ALA A 353 3.71 26.77 -10.97
C ALA A 353 3.89 27.72 -12.17
N GLU A 354 3.35 27.40 -13.33
CA GLU A 354 3.38 28.28 -14.50
C GLU A 354 2.55 29.57 -14.30
N ARG A 355 1.42 29.48 -13.57
CA ARG A 355 0.53 30.63 -13.31
C ARG A 355 1.01 31.54 -12.20
N HIS A 356 1.70 31.00 -11.22
CA HIS A 356 2.18 31.70 -10.04
C HIS A 356 3.71 31.61 -9.91
N PRO A 357 4.48 32.29 -10.77
CA PRO A 357 5.95 32.16 -10.79
C PRO A 357 6.64 32.70 -9.52
N ASP A 358 5.93 33.52 -8.73
CA ASP A 358 6.37 34.07 -7.46
C ASP A 358 6.08 33.18 -6.25
N LYS A 359 5.32 32.08 -6.45
CA LYS A 359 4.91 31.16 -5.40
C LYS A 359 5.79 29.92 -5.39
N LYS A 360 6.13 29.43 -4.19
CA LYS A 360 6.87 28.19 -3.98
C LYS A 360 5.90 27.02 -3.93
N ILE A 361 5.94 26.17 -4.94
CA ILE A 361 5.03 25.05 -5.10
C ILE A 361 5.82 23.75 -5.00
N ARG A 362 5.27 22.78 -4.30
CA ARG A 362 5.85 21.44 -4.20
C ARG A 362 4.81 20.37 -4.50
N VAL A 363 5.17 19.41 -5.31
CA VAL A 363 4.42 18.16 -5.44
C VAL A 363 5.13 17.08 -4.65
N ILE A 364 4.39 16.42 -3.77
CA ILE A 364 4.90 15.39 -2.87
C ILE A 364 4.13 14.10 -3.13
N SER A 365 4.83 12.98 -3.34
CA SER A 365 4.23 11.66 -3.34
C SER A 365 4.52 10.94 -2.02
N ILE A 366 3.47 10.35 -1.45
CA ILE A 366 3.53 9.41 -0.33
C ILE A 366 3.13 7.99 -0.79
N ASP A 367 3.02 7.76 -2.10
CA ASP A 367 2.75 6.43 -2.65
C ASP A 367 4.07 5.63 -2.68
N PRO A 368 4.14 4.48 -2.00
CA PRO A 368 5.35 3.65 -1.98
C PRO A 368 5.77 3.11 -3.36
N ALA A 369 4.94 3.29 -4.40
CA ALA A 369 5.27 2.89 -5.77
C ALA A 369 6.28 3.81 -6.48
N HIS A 370 6.68 4.94 -5.85
CA HIS A 370 7.65 5.90 -6.42
C HIS A 370 7.35 6.33 -7.86
N SER A 371 6.09 6.66 -8.13
CA SER A 371 5.58 6.91 -9.48
C SER A 371 5.66 8.37 -9.94
N LEU A 372 5.97 9.29 -9.04
CA LEU A 372 6.03 10.72 -9.34
C LEU A 372 7.29 11.06 -10.15
N GLY A 373 8.43 10.47 -9.79
CA GLY A 373 9.68 10.58 -10.54
C GLY A 373 9.51 10.08 -11.97
N ASP A 374 8.88 8.93 -12.14
CA ASP A 374 8.55 8.36 -13.46
C ASP A 374 7.67 9.30 -14.29
N ALA A 375 6.69 9.98 -13.65
CA ALA A 375 5.79 10.91 -14.33
C ALA A 375 6.51 12.16 -14.85
N PHE A 376 7.54 12.65 -14.13
CA PHE A 376 8.37 13.79 -14.56
C PHE A 376 9.58 13.38 -15.40
N GLY A 377 9.91 12.08 -15.49
CA GLY A 377 11.12 11.58 -16.13
C GLY A 377 12.39 12.01 -15.40
N LYS A 378 12.31 12.15 -14.07
CA LYS A 378 13.42 12.50 -13.18
C LYS A 378 13.44 11.55 -11.98
N ASP A 379 14.64 11.22 -11.54
CA ASP A 379 14.82 10.48 -10.30
C ASP A 379 14.52 11.41 -9.11
N LEU A 380 13.42 11.14 -8.42
CA LEU A 380 12.99 11.86 -7.22
C LEU A 380 13.27 10.98 -6.00
N GLY A 381 13.54 11.60 -4.87
CA GLY A 381 13.80 10.89 -3.61
C GLY A 381 13.20 11.61 -2.41
N HIS A 382 13.66 11.19 -1.23
CA HIS A 382 13.22 11.77 0.04
C HIS A 382 13.54 13.28 0.13
N GLU A 383 14.67 13.72 -0.43
CA GLU A 383 15.01 15.12 -0.51
C GLU A 383 14.35 15.80 -1.73
N PRO A 384 13.87 17.04 -1.59
CA PRO A 384 13.20 17.75 -2.67
C PRO A 384 14.13 18.12 -3.81
N ILE A 385 13.73 17.83 -5.04
CA ILE A 385 14.47 18.17 -6.27
C ILE A 385 13.74 19.26 -7.05
N SER A 386 14.44 20.27 -7.52
CA SER A 386 13.87 21.33 -8.35
C SER A 386 13.47 20.81 -9.74
N LEU A 387 12.21 20.97 -10.08
CA LEU A 387 11.64 20.69 -11.40
C LEU A 387 11.66 21.93 -12.30
N THR A 388 11.32 23.09 -11.70
CA THR A 388 11.45 24.43 -12.28
C THR A 388 12.05 25.39 -11.25
N HIS A 389 12.08 26.71 -11.54
CA HIS A 389 12.56 27.71 -10.59
C HIS A 389 11.69 27.83 -9.32
N ASN A 390 10.41 27.48 -9.39
CA ASN A 390 9.43 27.60 -8.31
C ASN A 390 8.65 26.33 -8.01
N LEU A 391 8.87 25.24 -8.77
CA LEU A 391 8.28 23.91 -8.54
C LEU A 391 9.36 22.94 -8.11
N SER A 392 9.15 22.23 -7.01
CA SER A 392 9.95 21.09 -6.57
C SER A 392 9.12 19.82 -6.49
N GLY A 393 9.76 18.68 -6.73
CA GLY A 393 9.19 17.33 -6.58
C GLY A 393 9.89 16.57 -5.46
N GLN A 394 9.15 15.73 -4.74
CA GLN A 394 9.66 14.93 -3.63
C GLN A 394 8.87 13.63 -3.53
N GLU A 395 9.55 12.53 -3.28
CA GLU A 395 8.95 11.24 -2.90
C GLU A 395 9.34 10.93 -1.48
N ILE A 396 8.40 11.06 -0.54
CA ILE A 396 8.70 10.83 0.87
C ILE A 396 8.91 9.33 1.10
N ASP A 397 10.10 8.97 1.58
CA ASP A 397 10.37 7.62 2.06
C ASP A 397 9.79 7.47 3.46
N ALA A 398 8.68 6.74 3.54
CA ALA A 398 7.97 6.45 4.78
C ALA A 398 8.88 5.79 5.83
N ASN A 399 9.84 4.95 5.41
CA ASN A 399 10.78 4.30 6.33
C ASN A 399 11.73 5.31 6.98
N GLN A 400 12.25 6.28 6.21
CA GLN A 400 13.13 7.31 6.77
C GLN A 400 12.40 8.20 7.79
N VAL A 401 11.16 8.59 7.49
CA VAL A 401 10.33 9.37 8.42
C VAL A 401 10.05 8.57 9.69
N LEU A 402 9.77 7.27 9.54
CA LEU A 402 9.52 6.37 10.67
C LEU A 402 10.79 6.15 11.51
N GLU A 403 11.97 5.99 10.90
CA GLU A 403 13.24 5.85 11.64
C GLU A 403 13.55 7.10 12.47
N GLN A 404 13.31 8.29 11.92
CA GLN A 404 13.46 9.54 12.67
C GLN A 404 12.51 9.58 13.88
N PHE A 405 11.25 9.20 13.70
CA PHE A 405 10.27 9.14 14.78
C PHE A 405 10.65 8.10 15.85
N ARG A 406 11.16 6.95 15.43
CA ARG A 406 11.67 5.91 16.35
C ARG A 406 12.79 6.48 17.22
N ALA A 407 13.75 7.18 16.61
CA ALA A 407 14.85 7.80 17.30
C ALA A 407 14.38 8.88 18.31
N ASP A 408 13.42 9.70 17.90
CA ASP A 408 12.96 10.85 18.68
C ASP A 408 12.01 10.49 19.84
N TYR A 409 11.27 9.38 19.72
CA TYR A 409 10.18 9.06 20.65
C TYR A 409 10.17 7.62 21.14
N LEU A 410 10.32 6.62 20.26
CA LEU A 410 10.10 5.23 20.64
C LEU A 410 11.24 4.62 21.44
N TRP A 411 12.46 5.02 21.18
CA TRP A 411 13.61 4.51 21.92
C TRP A 411 13.61 5.00 23.36
N GLU A 412 13.24 6.25 23.61
CA GLU A 412 13.07 6.72 24.97
C GLU A 412 11.93 5.99 25.71
N LEU A 413 10.83 5.69 24.99
CA LEU A 413 9.73 4.92 25.55
C LEU A 413 10.16 3.48 25.87
N ALA A 414 10.91 2.83 24.97
CA ALA A 414 11.45 1.49 25.19
C ALA A 414 12.38 1.43 26.42
N ASP A 415 13.26 2.42 26.58
CA ASP A 415 14.14 2.55 27.75
C ASP A 415 13.33 2.73 29.05
N MET A 416 12.22 3.47 28.95
CA MET A 416 11.29 3.65 30.06
C MET A 416 10.63 2.34 30.52
N ILE A 417 10.11 1.56 29.57
CA ILE A 417 9.41 0.30 29.85
C ILE A 417 10.40 -0.77 30.37
N SER A 418 11.63 -0.75 29.87
CA SER A 418 12.68 -1.68 30.28
C SER A 418 13.30 -1.38 31.65
N GLY A 419 13.10 -0.14 32.19
CA GLY A 419 13.61 0.29 33.47
C GLY A 419 15.06 0.78 33.46
N GLU A 420 15.60 1.16 32.32
CA GLU A 420 16.96 1.68 32.17
C GLU A 420 17.10 3.13 32.72
N GLY A 421 16.81 3.36 33.97
CA GLY A 421 16.90 4.69 34.58
C GLY A 421 17.05 4.66 36.08
N SER A 422 16.85 3.51 36.71
CA SER A 422 17.01 3.37 38.13
C SER A 422 18.47 3.02 38.47
N GLN A 423 19.21 3.97 39.07
CA GLN A 423 20.46 3.71 39.77
C GLN A 423 20.18 2.81 40.99
N THR A 424 20.02 1.52 40.74
CA THR A 424 20.14 0.53 41.83
C THR A 424 21.35 -0.34 41.52
N ASP A 425 22.31 -0.25 42.41
CA ASP A 425 23.55 -1.01 42.48
C ASP A 425 23.26 -2.53 42.51
N THR A 426 22.97 -3.12 41.36
CA THR A 426 22.92 -4.57 41.24
C THR A 426 23.71 -5.01 40.00
N THR A 427 24.77 -5.73 40.27
CA THR A 427 25.82 -6.24 39.38
C THR A 427 25.35 -7.26 38.34
N VAL A 428 24.11 -7.22 37.89
CA VAL A 428 23.60 -8.02 36.77
C VAL A 428 23.05 -7.05 35.72
N ASN A 429 23.94 -6.57 34.89
CA ASN A 429 23.59 -5.77 33.72
C ASN A 429 22.94 -6.69 32.69
N ILE A 430 21.60 -6.89 32.78
CA ILE A 430 20.84 -7.62 31.75
C ILE A 430 20.56 -6.65 30.61
N ALA A 431 21.59 -6.38 29.81
CA ALA A 431 21.66 -5.36 28.79
C ALA A 431 20.75 -5.60 27.56
N TYR A 432 19.96 -6.67 27.54
CA TYR A 432 19.25 -7.09 26.32
C TYR A 432 17.78 -6.66 26.24
N VAL A 433 17.18 -6.22 27.32
CA VAL A 433 15.75 -5.92 27.42
C VAL A 433 15.37 -4.60 26.72
N PRO A 434 16.16 -3.52 26.84
CA PRO A 434 15.88 -2.29 26.08
C PRO A 434 15.88 -2.51 24.58
N GLU A 435 16.84 -3.28 24.06
CA GLU A 435 16.93 -3.59 22.64
C GLU A 435 15.72 -4.38 22.15
N ALA A 436 15.26 -5.37 22.89
CA ALA A 436 14.05 -6.11 22.58
C ALA A 436 12.81 -5.20 22.55
N TRP A 437 12.66 -4.29 23.50
CA TRP A 437 11.57 -3.31 23.50
C TRP A 437 11.68 -2.31 22.34
N ARG A 438 12.88 -1.84 22.01
CA ARG A 438 13.11 -0.99 20.84
C ARG A 438 12.69 -1.71 19.56
N GLN A 439 13.03 -2.98 19.41
CA GLN A 439 12.63 -3.81 18.27
C GLN A 439 11.11 -4.02 18.21
N ILE A 440 10.46 -4.37 19.32
CA ILE A 440 9.00 -4.52 19.37
C ILE A 440 8.30 -3.20 19.06
N MET A 441 8.68 -2.12 19.72
CA MET A 441 8.07 -0.81 19.52
C MET A 441 8.32 -0.27 18.11
N SER A 442 9.45 -0.62 17.48
CA SER A 442 9.73 -0.25 16.11
C SER A 442 8.75 -0.87 15.11
N GLN A 443 8.10 -1.95 15.48
CA GLN A 443 7.14 -2.66 14.64
C GLN A 443 5.67 -2.38 15.02
N ALA A 444 5.41 -1.82 16.18
CA ALA A 444 4.07 -1.76 16.78
C ALA A 444 3.15 -0.62 16.29
N LEU A 445 3.54 0.17 15.28
CA LEU A 445 2.79 1.37 14.88
C LEU A 445 2.53 1.40 13.36
N PRO A 446 1.54 0.63 12.87
CA PRO A 446 1.15 0.67 11.46
C PRO A 446 0.52 2.02 11.10
N GLY A 447 0.88 2.55 9.93
CA GLY A 447 0.32 3.77 9.38
C GLY A 447 0.81 5.06 10.06
N ILE A 448 1.72 4.97 11.02
CA ILE A 448 2.35 6.16 11.61
C ILE A 448 3.24 6.88 10.59
N ASP A 449 3.81 6.16 9.65
CA ASP A 449 4.59 6.64 8.53
C ASP A 449 3.78 7.57 7.61
N GLU A 450 2.56 7.18 7.27
CA GLU A 450 1.66 8.03 6.49
C GLU A 450 1.29 9.30 7.29
N MET A 451 1.06 9.17 8.57
CA MET A 451 0.71 10.31 9.41
C MET A 451 1.88 11.26 9.66
N LEU A 452 3.06 10.73 9.92
CA LEU A 452 4.28 11.55 10.06
C LEU A 452 4.57 12.31 8.77
N SER A 453 4.31 11.68 7.61
CA SER A 453 4.36 12.35 6.32
C SER A 453 3.37 13.52 6.25
N LEU A 454 2.16 13.39 6.80
CA LEU A 454 1.21 14.49 6.89
C LEU A 454 1.69 15.62 7.82
N VAL A 455 2.22 15.27 8.99
CA VAL A 455 2.79 16.26 9.92
C VAL A 455 3.94 17.02 9.23
N THR A 456 4.84 16.31 8.55
CA THR A 456 5.93 16.91 7.77
C THR A 456 5.40 17.88 6.71
N VAL A 457 4.36 17.50 5.97
CA VAL A 457 3.71 18.37 4.96
C VAL A 457 3.13 19.62 5.61
N MET A 458 2.47 19.48 6.77
CA MET A 458 1.89 20.63 7.48
C MET A 458 2.97 21.56 8.05
N ASP A 459 4.08 21.02 8.54
CA ASP A 459 5.22 21.82 9.04
C ASP A 459 5.89 22.62 7.93
N LEU A 460 5.99 22.07 6.71
CA LEU A 460 6.48 22.79 5.53
C LEU A 460 5.61 24.00 5.18
N LEU A 461 4.30 23.88 5.34
CA LEU A 461 3.36 24.99 5.14
C LEU A 461 3.42 26.01 6.27
N ASP A 462 3.48 25.56 7.52
CA ASP A 462 3.51 26.42 8.71
C ASP A 462 4.81 27.23 8.82
N SER A 463 5.91 26.66 8.37
CA SER A 463 7.21 27.35 8.32
C SER A 463 7.35 28.31 7.13
N ASN A 464 6.32 28.48 6.30
CA ASN A 464 6.32 29.28 5.07
C ASN A 464 7.43 28.85 4.08
N GLN A 465 7.83 27.59 4.11
CA GLN A 465 8.79 27.06 3.14
C GLN A 465 8.13 26.80 1.80
N GLN A 466 6.82 26.54 1.81
CA GLN A 466 5.98 26.34 0.63
C GLN A 466 4.69 27.17 0.74
N ASP A 467 4.22 27.70 -0.40
CA ASP A 467 2.95 28.40 -0.51
C ASP A 467 1.79 27.44 -0.83
N LEU A 468 2.09 26.39 -1.64
CA LEU A 468 1.14 25.35 -2.02
C LEU A 468 1.85 24.00 -2.09
N ILE A 469 1.23 22.98 -1.51
CA ILE A 469 1.63 21.58 -1.65
C ILE A 469 0.54 20.79 -2.35
N ILE A 470 0.92 20.01 -3.37
CA ILE A 470 0.07 19.02 -4.02
C ILE A 470 0.53 17.64 -3.54
N LEU A 471 -0.34 16.92 -2.85
CA LEU A 471 -0.05 15.62 -2.26
C LEU A 471 -0.63 14.51 -3.13
N ASP A 472 0.24 13.73 -3.77
CA ASP A 472 -0.11 12.49 -4.47
C ASP A 472 -0.12 11.34 -3.48
N THR A 473 -1.31 10.74 -3.29
CA THR A 473 -1.52 9.76 -2.22
C THR A 473 -1.52 8.32 -2.73
N ALA A 474 -1.25 7.40 -1.83
CA ALA A 474 -1.46 5.98 -2.04
C ALA A 474 -2.94 5.64 -2.38
N PRO A 475 -3.27 4.41 -2.80
CA PRO A 475 -4.65 4.00 -3.07
C PRO A 475 -5.60 4.18 -1.90
N THR A 476 -6.91 4.22 -2.18
CA THR A 476 -8.02 4.61 -1.28
C THR A 476 -7.93 4.07 0.16
N GLY A 477 -7.54 2.81 0.34
CA GLY A 477 -7.44 2.21 1.68
C GLY A 477 -6.38 2.86 2.58
N HIS A 478 -5.20 3.14 2.04
CA HIS A 478 -4.13 3.85 2.75
C HIS A 478 -4.48 5.32 2.98
N LEU A 479 -5.11 5.97 1.99
CA LEU A 479 -5.58 7.34 2.15
C LEU A 479 -6.58 7.49 3.30
N MET A 480 -7.50 6.54 3.47
CA MET A 480 -8.45 6.56 4.58
C MET A 480 -7.73 6.45 5.92
N ARG A 481 -6.80 5.51 6.06
CA ARG A 481 -5.94 5.40 7.25
C ARG A 481 -5.20 6.71 7.52
N PHE A 482 -4.55 7.28 6.50
CA PHE A 482 -3.87 8.57 6.58
C PHE A 482 -4.77 9.70 7.14
N LEU A 483 -6.03 9.78 6.73
CA LEU A 483 -6.97 10.81 7.18
C LEU A 483 -7.58 10.53 8.58
N GLU A 484 -7.69 9.26 8.97
CA GLU A 484 -8.22 8.81 10.28
C GLU A 484 -7.14 8.79 11.38
N MET A 485 -5.87 8.65 11.00
CA MET A 485 -4.73 8.51 11.90
C MET A 485 -4.55 9.61 12.95
N PRO A 486 -4.86 10.89 12.71
CA PRO A 486 -4.72 11.89 13.75
C PRO A 486 -5.52 11.59 15.02
N SER A 487 -6.64 10.85 14.95
CA SER A 487 -7.37 10.38 16.13
C SER A 487 -6.65 9.22 16.83
N ALA A 488 -6.20 8.23 16.08
CA ALA A 488 -5.48 7.06 16.63
C ALA A 488 -4.17 7.46 17.34
N LEU A 489 -3.40 8.38 16.74
CA LEU A 489 -2.20 8.89 17.43
C LEU A 489 -2.52 9.70 18.67
N SER A 490 -3.60 10.45 18.68
CA SER A 490 -4.03 11.16 19.90
C SER A 490 -4.34 10.19 21.05
N ASP A 491 -4.94 9.04 20.73
CA ASP A 491 -5.24 7.99 21.72
C ASP A 491 -3.94 7.31 22.20
N TRP A 492 -3.02 7.00 21.28
CA TRP A 492 -1.73 6.45 21.59
C TRP A 492 -0.87 7.40 22.46
N LEU A 493 -0.80 8.67 22.10
CA LEU A 493 -0.13 9.69 22.92
C LEU A 493 -0.77 9.81 24.31
N SER A 494 -2.09 9.69 24.41
CA SER A 494 -2.79 9.72 25.69
C SER A 494 -2.43 8.51 26.56
N TRP A 495 -2.25 7.34 25.96
CA TRP A 495 -1.76 6.14 26.63
C TRP A 495 -0.32 6.33 27.14
N ILE A 496 0.61 6.83 26.31
CA ILE A 496 1.99 7.12 26.72
C ILE A 496 2.01 8.11 27.91
N PHE A 497 1.18 9.14 27.86
CA PHE A 497 1.07 10.09 28.99
C PHE A 497 0.62 9.42 30.28
N LYS A 498 -0.32 8.46 30.22
CA LYS A 498 -0.75 7.69 31.39
C LYS A 498 0.38 6.83 31.96
N LEU A 499 1.11 6.11 31.08
CA LEU A 499 2.29 5.35 31.48
C LEU A 499 3.32 6.25 32.14
N TRP A 500 3.64 7.39 31.53
CA TRP A 500 4.60 8.31 32.11
C TRP A 500 4.17 8.81 33.49
N ILE A 501 2.91 9.22 33.67
CA ILE A 501 2.41 9.68 34.97
C ILE A 501 2.58 8.60 36.03
N LYS A 502 2.33 7.32 35.71
CA LYS A 502 2.45 6.19 36.62
C LYS A 502 3.91 5.94 37.03
N TYR A 503 4.85 6.08 36.11
CA TYR A 503 6.26 5.73 36.28
C TYR A 503 7.20 6.95 36.42
N GLN A 504 6.71 8.19 36.44
CA GLN A 504 7.50 9.42 36.43
C GLN A 504 8.55 9.52 37.57
N ASN A 505 8.29 8.91 38.71
CA ASN A 505 9.21 8.93 39.87
C ASN A 505 10.48 8.10 39.64
N VAL A 506 10.44 7.18 38.69
CA VAL A 506 11.57 6.31 38.32
C VAL A 506 12.35 6.91 37.14
N LEU A 507 11.72 7.71 36.29
CA LEU A 507 12.16 8.01 34.94
C LEU A 507 12.74 9.43 34.73
N GLY A 508 12.44 10.40 35.60
CA GLY A 508 13.12 11.72 35.68
C GLY A 508 13.30 12.57 34.40
N ARG A 509 12.72 12.20 33.23
CA ARG A 509 12.98 12.84 31.93
C ARG A 509 11.88 13.85 31.59
N VAL A 510 12.04 15.12 31.93
CA VAL A 510 11.07 16.20 31.69
C VAL A 510 11.01 16.61 30.22
N ASP A 511 12.12 16.53 29.49
CA ASP A 511 12.22 16.98 28.09
C ASP A 511 11.39 16.13 27.12
N PHE A 512 11.28 14.83 27.36
CA PHE A 512 10.47 13.92 26.57
C PHE A 512 8.98 14.31 26.51
N ILE A 513 8.43 14.71 27.66
CA ILE A 513 7.03 15.17 27.74
C ILE A 513 6.80 16.46 26.96
N GLY A 514 7.78 17.35 26.93
CA GLY A 514 7.73 18.55 26.12
C GLY A 514 7.56 18.22 24.62
N ARG A 515 8.36 17.26 24.11
CA ARG A 515 8.29 16.80 22.72
C ARG A 515 6.96 16.11 22.40
N LEU A 516 6.48 15.20 23.26
CA LEU A 516 5.18 14.54 23.08
C LEU A 516 4.00 15.53 23.05
N ARG A 517 4.04 16.57 23.91
CA ARG A 517 3.01 17.64 23.87
C ARG A 517 3.08 18.43 22.57
N GLY A 518 4.28 18.74 22.07
CA GLY A 518 4.50 19.37 20.78
C GLY A 518 3.89 18.55 19.64
N LEU A 519 4.22 17.27 19.57
CA LEU A 519 3.67 16.36 18.55
C LEU A 519 2.14 16.29 18.61
N ARG A 520 1.55 16.18 19.80
CA ARG A 520 0.09 16.18 19.95
C ARG A 520 -0.53 17.49 19.43
N GLN A 521 0.08 18.63 19.68
CA GLN A 521 -0.40 19.92 19.18
C GLN A 521 -0.33 19.99 17.64
N GLN A 522 0.77 19.51 17.03
CA GLN A 522 0.91 19.44 15.57
C GLN A 522 -0.19 18.58 14.95
N VAL A 523 -0.44 17.39 15.51
CA VAL A 523 -1.51 16.48 15.04
C VAL A 523 -2.89 17.13 15.11
N VAL A 524 -3.23 17.78 16.23
CA VAL A 524 -4.52 18.48 16.38
C VAL A 524 -4.65 19.65 15.40
N GLN A 525 -3.56 20.38 15.13
CA GLN A 525 -3.57 21.46 14.14
C GLN A 525 -3.71 20.91 12.72
N ALA A 526 -3.01 19.81 12.38
CA ALA A 526 -3.14 19.15 11.09
C ALA A 526 -4.60 18.72 10.82
N GLN A 527 -5.28 18.13 11.81
CA GLN A 527 -6.70 17.79 11.70
C GLN A 527 -7.59 19.00 11.40
N LYS A 528 -7.37 20.12 12.09
CA LYS A 528 -8.16 21.34 11.87
C LYS A 528 -7.95 21.90 10.46
N LYS A 529 -6.71 21.85 9.96
CA LYS A 529 -6.37 22.31 8.61
C LYS A 529 -6.96 21.42 7.53
N LEU A 530 -6.93 20.11 7.71
CA LEU A 530 -7.56 19.16 6.79
C LEU A 530 -9.07 19.42 6.63
N LYS A 531 -9.75 19.83 7.72
CA LYS A 531 -11.18 20.13 7.72
C LYS A 531 -11.52 21.54 7.24
N ASN A 532 -10.52 22.40 7.07
CA ASN A 532 -10.75 23.77 6.60
C ASN A 532 -10.76 23.80 5.06
N PRO A 533 -11.92 24.05 4.40
CA PRO A 533 -12.03 24.04 2.94
C PRO A 533 -11.27 25.18 2.24
N GLN A 534 -10.89 26.24 2.95
CA GLN A 534 -10.04 27.30 2.40
C GLN A 534 -8.57 26.90 2.40
N HIS A 535 -8.12 26.06 3.35
CA HIS A 535 -6.75 25.59 3.46
C HIS A 535 -6.51 24.34 2.62
N THR A 536 -7.42 23.37 2.71
CA THR A 536 -7.25 22.04 2.11
C THR A 536 -8.40 21.70 1.17
N GLN A 537 -8.06 21.24 -0.04
CA GLN A 537 -9.00 20.73 -1.03
C GLN A 537 -8.64 19.28 -1.37
N PHE A 538 -9.66 18.42 -1.38
CA PHE A 538 -9.52 17.06 -1.87
C PHE A 538 -10.02 16.97 -3.31
N VAL A 539 -9.20 16.37 -4.20
CA VAL A 539 -9.53 16.10 -5.60
C VAL A 539 -9.57 14.59 -5.80
N GLY A 540 -10.75 14.07 -6.12
CA GLY A 540 -10.93 12.67 -6.44
C GLY A 540 -10.55 12.36 -7.88
N VAL A 541 -9.90 11.21 -8.15
CA VAL A 541 -9.60 10.76 -9.50
C VAL A 541 -10.29 9.42 -9.75
N ILE A 542 -11.08 9.35 -10.83
CA ILE A 542 -11.84 8.18 -11.22
C ILE A 542 -11.64 7.83 -12.70
N GLN A 543 -12.06 6.64 -13.07
CA GLN A 543 -12.27 6.19 -14.46
C GLN A 543 -13.69 5.65 -14.60
N SER A 544 -14.08 5.25 -15.79
CA SER A 544 -15.49 4.93 -16.11
C SER A 544 -15.95 3.55 -15.63
N GLU A 545 -15.06 2.74 -15.06
CA GLU A 545 -15.40 1.39 -14.56
C GLU A 545 -16.27 1.45 -13.31
N ALA A 546 -17.32 0.63 -13.28
CA ALA A 546 -18.32 0.61 -12.20
C ALA A 546 -17.71 0.38 -10.82
N ALA A 547 -16.71 -0.51 -10.71
CA ALA A 547 -16.02 -0.79 -9.45
C ALA A 547 -15.23 0.42 -8.93
N ILE A 548 -14.62 1.23 -9.83
CA ILE A 548 -13.91 2.45 -9.46
C ILE A 548 -14.90 3.52 -8.96
N ILE A 549 -16.01 3.67 -9.67
CA ILE A 549 -17.06 4.63 -9.31
C ILE A 549 -17.65 4.29 -7.94
N SER A 550 -18.01 3.02 -7.70
CA SER A 550 -18.57 2.56 -6.42
C SER A 550 -17.61 2.76 -5.25
N GLU A 551 -16.32 2.50 -5.44
CA GLU A 551 -15.29 2.75 -4.43
C GLU A 551 -15.14 4.25 -4.15
N HIS A 552 -15.18 5.09 -5.18
CA HIS A 552 -15.09 6.53 -5.03
C HIS A 552 -16.30 7.14 -4.31
N ILE A 553 -17.51 6.61 -4.53
CA ILE A 553 -18.71 7.02 -3.79
C ILE A 553 -18.54 6.73 -2.29
N ARG A 554 -18.01 5.55 -1.93
CA ARG A 554 -17.69 5.23 -0.53
C ARG A 554 -16.65 6.18 0.05
N LEU A 555 -15.59 6.47 -0.69
CA LEU A 555 -14.57 7.44 -0.29
C LEU A 555 -15.16 8.83 -0.04
N THR A 556 -15.99 9.34 -0.96
CA THR A 556 -16.67 10.64 -0.80
C THR A 556 -17.55 10.68 0.45
N ALA A 557 -18.29 9.61 0.74
CA ALA A 557 -19.10 9.51 1.95
C ALA A 557 -18.23 9.54 3.22
N SER A 558 -17.12 8.84 3.23
CA SER A 558 -16.17 8.84 4.35
C SER A 558 -15.51 10.19 4.56
N LEU A 559 -15.07 10.87 3.49
CA LEU A 559 -14.53 12.23 3.55
C LEU A 559 -15.54 13.21 4.16
N LYS A 560 -16.81 13.13 3.73
CA LYS A 560 -17.90 13.94 4.27
C LYS A 560 -18.12 13.71 5.76
N ASN A 561 -18.08 12.44 6.21
CA ASN A 561 -18.19 12.09 7.63
C ASN A 561 -17.02 12.63 8.47
N MET A 562 -15.82 12.68 7.90
CA MET A 562 -14.64 13.28 8.54
C MET A 562 -14.61 14.80 8.47
N GLY A 563 -15.49 15.42 7.70
CA GLY A 563 -15.54 16.88 7.49
C GLY A 563 -14.45 17.41 6.54
N VAL A 564 -13.92 16.56 5.66
CA VAL A 564 -12.95 16.93 4.62
C VAL A 564 -13.69 17.35 3.36
N SER A 565 -13.40 18.54 2.82
CA SER A 565 -14.07 19.08 1.64
C SER A 565 -13.56 18.45 0.35
N GLN A 566 -14.48 17.95 -0.47
CA GLN A 566 -14.22 17.48 -1.82
C GLN A 566 -15.07 18.28 -2.82
N ARG A 567 -14.44 19.20 -3.54
CA ARG A 567 -15.10 20.02 -4.56
C ARG A 567 -15.03 19.43 -5.97
N TYR A 568 -13.97 18.68 -6.27
CA TYR A 568 -13.68 18.21 -7.62
C TYR A 568 -13.54 16.70 -7.70
N VAL A 569 -14.02 16.15 -8.82
CA VAL A 569 -13.76 14.78 -9.26
C VAL A 569 -13.21 14.84 -10.69
N VAL A 570 -12.04 14.25 -10.91
CA VAL A 570 -11.42 14.15 -12.24
C VAL A 570 -11.75 12.79 -12.85
N GLN A 571 -12.54 12.79 -13.91
CA GLN A 571 -12.70 11.62 -14.78
C GLN A 571 -11.50 11.57 -15.72
N ASN A 572 -10.51 10.76 -15.36
CA ASN A 572 -9.32 10.53 -16.17
C ASN A 572 -9.59 9.51 -17.28
N ARG A 573 -8.83 9.58 -18.38
CA ARG A 573 -8.99 8.76 -19.58
C ARG A 573 -10.41 8.87 -20.17
N TYR A 574 -10.97 10.08 -20.09
CA TYR A 574 -12.32 10.34 -20.57
C TYR A 574 -12.47 9.99 -22.06
N ARG A 575 -13.59 9.33 -22.38
CA ARG A 575 -14.05 9.03 -23.73
C ARG A 575 -15.48 9.51 -23.88
N GLN A 576 -15.80 10.11 -25.01
CA GLN A 576 -17.12 10.72 -25.26
C GLN A 576 -18.26 9.67 -25.30
N GLU A 577 -17.93 8.44 -25.67
CA GLU A 577 -18.87 7.32 -25.77
C GLU A 577 -19.28 6.75 -24.41
N VAL A 578 -18.48 6.96 -23.37
CA VAL A 578 -18.69 6.40 -22.02
C VAL A 578 -18.99 7.52 -21.04
N LYS A 579 -20.28 7.76 -20.82
CA LYS A 579 -20.74 8.79 -19.87
C LYS A 579 -20.91 8.20 -18.47
N ILE A 580 -20.36 8.89 -17.49
CA ILE A 580 -20.68 8.66 -16.08
C ILE A 580 -21.92 9.47 -15.72
N ASP A 581 -22.82 8.89 -14.94
CA ASP A 581 -23.96 9.61 -14.41
C ASP A 581 -23.49 10.64 -13.36
N GLU A 582 -23.51 11.90 -13.71
CA GLU A 582 -23.07 13.01 -12.84
C GLU A 582 -23.95 13.17 -11.60
N SER A 583 -25.17 12.62 -11.59
CA SER A 583 -26.03 12.63 -10.41
C SER A 583 -25.47 11.82 -9.23
N LEU A 584 -24.49 10.95 -9.50
CA LEU A 584 -23.73 10.22 -8.46
C LEU A 584 -22.80 11.13 -7.64
N PHE A 585 -22.48 12.32 -8.18
CA PHE A 585 -21.55 13.29 -7.58
C PHE A 585 -22.21 14.70 -7.49
N PRO A 586 -23.34 14.84 -6.78
CA PRO A 586 -24.18 16.04 -6.85
C PRO A 586 -23.54 17.29 -6.23
N GLU A 587 -22.55 17.11 -5.37
CA GLU A 587 -21.85 18.20 -4.67
C GLU A 587 -20.48 18.52 -5.30
N GLN A 588 -20.04 17.75 -6.32
CA GLN A 588 -18.73 17.87 -6.93
C GLN A 588 -18.81 18.37 -8.37
N ILE A 589 -17.77 19.08 -8.79
CA ILE A 589 -17.56 19.49 -10.17
C ILE A 589 -16.73 18.41 -10.87
N MET A 590 -17.29 17.81 -11.93
CA MET A 590 -16.59 16.79 -12.70
C MET A 590 -15.70 17.43 -13.78
N ILE A 591 -14.39 17.27 -13.61
CA ILE A 591 -13.37 17.67 -14.58
C ILE A 591 -13.05 16.46 -15.48
N ARG A 592 -12.98 16.66 -16.79
CA ARG A 592 -12.71 15.58 -17.74
C ARG A 592 -11.32 15.72 -18.33
N LEU A 593 -10.46 14.74 -18.03
CA LEU A 593 -9.13 14.63 -18.63
C LEU A 593 -9.15 13.54 -19.70
N PRO A 594 -9.09 13.89 -21.00
CA PRO A 594 -9.04 12.90 -22.08
C PRO A 594 -7.80 12.02 -22.01
N ASN A 595 -7.78 10.94 -22.79
CA ASN A 595 -6.58 10.14 -22.97
C ASN A 595 -5.44 11.02 -23.50
N LEU A 596 -4.35 11.07 -22.75
CA LEU A 596 -3.14 11.78 -23.16
C LEU A 596 -2.33 10.91 -24.15
N PRO A 597 -1.64 11.52 -25.11
CA PRO A 597 -0.71 10.80 -25.98
C PRO A 597 0.32 10.03 -25.14
N ARG A 598 0.61 8.80 -25.54
CA ARG A 598 1.50 7.91 -24.78
C ARG A 598 2.92 7.91 -25.32
N SER A 599 3.08 8.18 -26.64
CA SER A 599 4.36 8.22 -27.35
C SER A 599 5.14 9.53 -27.19
N VAL A 600 4.89 10.27 -26.09
CA VAL A 600 5.55 11.54 -25.79
C VAL A 600 6.41 11.44 -24.52
N GLU A 601 7.41 12.28 -24.43
CA GLU A 601 8.24 12.40 -23.23
C GLU A 601 7.41 12.68 -21.97
N PRO A 602 7.78 12.12 -20.80
CA PRO A 602 7.03 12.25 -19.56
C PRO A 602 6.65 13.70 -19.23
N LEU A 603 7.62 14.62 -19.29
CA LEU A 603 7.39 16.04 -19.01
C LEU A 603 6.40 16.69 -20.02
N ALA A 604 6.47 16.34 -21.31
CA ALA A 604 5.53 16.86 -22.31
C ALA A 604 4.10 16.40 -22.00
N ARG A 605 3.95 15.17 -21.50
CA ARG A 605 2.67 14.61 -21.08
C ARG A 605 2.08 15.35 -19.88
N ILE A 606 2.92 15.71 -18.90
CA ILE A 606 2.50 16.50 -17.73
C ILE A 606 2.06 17.91 -18.15
N LYS A 607 2.82 18.59 -19.01
CA LYS A 607 2.44 19.90 -19.58
C LYS A 607 1.11 19.84 -20.34
N GLY A 608 0.91 18.78 -21.12
CA GLY A 608 -0.36 18.54 -21.80
C GLY A 608 -1.52 18.35 -20.83
N ALA A 609 -1.34 17.58 -19.76
CA ALA A 609 -2.33 17.43 -18.69
C ALA A 609 -2.66 18.77 -18.03
N ALA A 610 -1.64 19.57 -17.69
CA ALA A 610 -1.80 20.91 -17.11
C ALA A 610 -2.67 21.81 -18.00
N ASN A 611 -2.41 21.87 -19.28
CA ASN A 611 -3.17 22.67 -20.25
C ASN A 611 -4.62 22.20 -20.41
N LEU A 612 -4.88 20.90 -20.25
CA LEU A 612 -6.23 20.35 -20.37
C LEU A 612 -7.05 20.53 -19.10
N LEU A 613 -6.41 20.55 -17.93
CA LEU A 613 -7.08 20.66 -16.63
C LEU A 613 -7.45 22.08 -16.23
N PHE A 614 -6.71 23.09 -16.72
CA PHE A 614 -6.94 24.51 -16.38
C PHE A 614 -7.25 25.36 -17.60
N GLU A 615 -7.96 26.47 -17.46
CA GLU A 615 -8.20 27.42 -18.55
C GLU A 615 -6.87 28.06 -18.99
N VAL A 616 -6.66 28.19 -20.27
CA VAL A 616 -5.54 29.00 -20.77
C VAL A 616 -5.92 30.46 -20.55
N GLU A 617 -5.24 31.16 -19.65
CA GLU A 617 -5.30 32.61 -19.63
C GLU A 617 -4.69 33.10 -20.95
N GLU A 618 -5.52 33.68 -21.82
CA GLU A 618 -5.02 34.50 -22.90
C GLU A 618 -4.23 35.65 -22.26
N LEU A 619 -2.88 35.56 -22.34
CA LEU A 619 -2.02 36.69 -22.08
C LEU A 619 -2.50 37.82 -22.98
N THR A 620 -3.37 38.69 -22.47
CA THR A 620 -3.69 39.98 -23.08
C THR A 620 -2.37 40.74 -23.11
N THR A 621 -1.66 40.59 -24.24
CA THR A 621 -0.57 41.49 -24.62
C THR A 621 -1.16 42.88 -24.74
N ASN A 622 -1.25 43.59 -23.62
CA ASN A 622 -1.42 45.02 -23.65
C ASN A 622 -0.20 45.64 -24.31
N LYS A 623 -0.28 45.80 -25.64
CA LYS A 623 0.53 46.77 -26.35
C LYS A 623 0.12 48.17 -25.84
N ARG A 624 0.96 48.77 -25.05
CA ARG A 624 1.10 50.20 -24.95
C ARG A 624 2.57 50.60 -25.08
#